data_bb62734edeae15ad12aa57aaa3a84257
#
_entry.id   bb62734edeae15ad12aa57aaa3a84257
#
_cell.length_a   1.000
_cell.length_b   1.000
_cell.length_c   1.000
_cell.angle_alpha   90.00
_cell.angle_beta   90.00
_cell.angle_gamma   90.00
#
_symmetry.space_group_name_H-M   'P 1'
#
loop_
_entity.id
_entity.type
_entity.pdbx_description
1 polymer ?
#
loop_
_entity_poly.entity_id
_entity_poly.type
_entity_poly.pdbx_seq_one_letter_code
_entity_poly.pdbx_strand_id
1 'polypeptide(L)'
;MSLSNGRSYLAIPGPSVIPDQVLQAMHRPSPNIYEGELIKITDSLIPDLKYVAQTDGYVAIYIANGHGAWEAALSNMAEAGDTILVAATGSFGHGWAEMASNLGIKAKVIEFGTHFPIDANVMEKALREDIDQKIKAVLVTHVDTSSSVRNDVHAVRLALDACHHPALLAADCIASLACDIFEMDNWGVDIMVAASQKGLMVPPGLSFVYFNERAKIAQASLSRVSSYWNWTPRIAPEFYYEYFCGTAPTHHIYGMRAALDMINSEGLDAIFARHETLARAIWSAVECWASGNGKMRLNIQDEDHRSRAVTALSIGAPNGLNLRRWVEQKAGLTLGIGLGMS
;
A
#
# COMPACT_ATOMS: atom_id res chain seq x y z
N MET A 1 1.72 -9.27 -37.89
CA MET A 1 1.64 -7.80 -37.77
C MET A 1 1.56 -7.48 -36.27
N SER A 2 2.42 -6.59 -35.77
CA SER A 2 2.35 -6.16 -34.37
C SER A 2 1.25 -5.11 -34.19
N LEU A 3 0.49 -5.17 -33.12
CA LEU A 3 -0.50 -4.16 -32.76
C LEU A 3 0.13 -3.03 -31.91
N SER A 4 1.40 -3.18 -31.50
CA SER A 4 2.12 -2.14 -30.78
C SER A 4 2.57 -1.05 -31.75
N ASN A 5 2.14 0.18 -31.53
CA ASN A 5 2.53 1.36 -32.31
C ASN A 5 3.96 1.85 -31.98
N GLY A 6 4.91 0.93 -31.83
CA GLY A 6 6.28 1.23 -31.44
C GLY A 6 6.48 1.52 -29.96
N ARG A 7 5.44 1.48 -29.12
CA ARG A 7 5.51 1.59 -27.65
C ARG A 7 5.14 0.27 -26.98
N SER A 8 5.87 -0.07 -25.93
CA SER A 8 5.48 -1.12 -25.00
C SER A 8 4.73 -0.50 -23.82
N TYR A 9 3.65 -1.15 -23.40
CA TYR A 9 2.85 -0.71 -22.27
C TYR A 9 2.97 -1.70 -21.12
N LEU A 10 3.27 -1.19 -19.93
CA LEU A 10 3.36 -1.97 -18.71
C LEU A 10 2.01 -1.90 -17.98
N ALA A 11 1.32 -3.02 -17.91
CA ALA A 11 0.05 -3.18 -17.18
C ALA A 11 0.17 -4.28 -16.13
N ILE A 12 1.17 -4.14 -15.24
CA ILE A 12 1.38 -4.98 -14.09
C ILE A 12 0.95 -4.23 -12.82
N PRO A 13 0.65 -4.92 -11.71
CA PRO A 13 0.22 -4.26 -10.46
C PRO A 13 1.36 -3.52 -9.73
N GLY A 14 2.43 -3.20 -10.41
CA GLY A 14 3.59 -2.46 -9.94
C GLY A 14 4.91 -3.22 -10.14
N PRO A 15 6.03 -2.49 -10.25
CA PRO A 15 6.10 -1.01 -10.25
C PRO A 15 5.24 -0.37 -11.34
N SER A 16 4.64 0.80 -11.03
CA SER A 16 3.86 1.56 -12.00
C SER A 16 4.74 2.17 -13.11
N VAL A 17 4.14 2.51 -14.23
CA VAL A 17 4.81 3.34 -15.24
C VAL A 17 5.16 4.68 -14.60
N ILE A 18 6.41 5.12 -14.78
CA ILE A 18 6.89 6.37 -14.24
C ILE A 18 6.62 7.46 -15.30
N PRO A 19 5.92 8.55 -14.95
CA PRO A 19 5.70 9.68 -15.86
C PRO A 19 7.01 10.34 -16.31
N ASP A 20 7.06 10.81 -17.55
CA ASP A 20 8.24 11.50 -18.10
C ASP A 20 8.66 12.70 -17.23
N GLN A 21 7.70 13.43 -16.67
CA GLN A 21 7.95 14.56 -15.77
C GLN A 21 8.71 14.14 -14.51
N VAL A 22 8.39 12.98 -13.94
CA VAL A 22 9.08 12.41 -12.77
C VAL A 22 10.50 11.99 -13.16
N LEU A 23 10.65 11.29 -14.30
CA LEU A 23 11.97 10.89 -14.83
C LEU A 23 12.86 12.10 -15.10
N GLN A 24 12.32 13.16 -15.71
CA GLN A 24 13.05 14.40 -15.96
C GLN A 24 13.48 15.10 -14.67
N ALA A 25 12.63 15.11 -13.65
CA ALA A 25 12.98 15.67 -12.33
C ALA A 25 14.13 14.90 -11.67
N MET A 26 14.22 13.59 -11.90
CA MET A 26 15.31 12.74 -11.39
C MET A 26 16.60 12.85 -12.21
N HIS A 27 16.54 13.29 -13.47
CA HIS A 27 17.71 13.39 -14.36
C HIS A 27 18.48 14.68 -14.10
N ARG A 28 19.30 14.71 -13.06
CA ARG A 28 20.10 15.87 -12.64
C ARG A 28 21.39 15.47 -11.93
N PRO A 29 22.38 16.37 -11.83
CA PRO A 29 23.57 16.13 -11.00
C PRO A 29 23.22 15.91 -9.52
N SER A 30 24.08 15.22 -8.79
CA SER A 30 23.94 15.04 -7.34
C SER A 30 23.96 16.40 -6.63
N PRO A 31 22.97 16.66 -5.76
CA PRO A 31 22.89 17.93 -5.03
C PRO A 31 23.80 17.94 -3.80
N ASN A 32 24.00 19.14 -3.22
CA ASN A 32 24.51 19.27 -1.87
C ASN A 32 23.45 18.72 -0.88
N ILE A 33 23.85 17.76 -0.02
CA ILE A 33 22.98 17.16 1.00
C ILE A 33 23.09 17.82 2.37
N TYR A 34 23.96 18.80 2.53
CA TYR A 34 24.20 19.47 3.82
C TYR A 34 23.44 20.79 3.96
N GLU A 35 23.11 21.42 2.84
CA GLU A 35 22.40 22.70 2.79
C GLU A 35 21.73 22.93 1.43
N GLY A 36 20.74 23.82 1.37
CA GLY A 36 20.18 24.35 0.14
C GLY A 36 18.84 23.73 -0.27
N GLU A 37 18.66 23.53 -1.59
CA GLU A 37 17.38 23.22 -2.21
C GLU A 37 16.80 21.86 -1.75
N LEU A 38 17.64 20.83 -1.64
CA LEU A 38 17.20 19.49 -1.33
C LEU A 38 16.46 19.40 0.02
N ILE A 39 16.95 20.12 1.04
CA ILE A 39 16.34 20.17 2.36
C ILE A 39 14.93 20.78 2.26
N LYS A 40 14.82 21.94 1.58
CA LYS A 40 13.55 22.63 1.39
C LYS A 40 12.53 21.76 0.62
N ILE A 41 13.00 21.04 -0.39
CA ILE A 41 12.14 20.09 -1.14
C ILE A 41 11.68 18.98 -0.21
N THR A 42 12.56 18.38 0.59
CA THR A 42 12.17 17.32 1.53
C THR A 42 11.11 17.81 2.51
N ASP A 43 11.31 18.99 3.11
CA ASP A 43 10.33 19.59 4.01
C ASP A 43 8.97 19.81 3.33
N SER A 44 8.98 20.21 2.05
CA SER A 44 7.77 20.42 1.26
C SER A 44 7.02 19.14 0.89
N LEU A 45 7.67 17.97 0.97
CA LEU A 45 6.99 16.68 0.73
C LEU A 45 6.03 16.34 1.86
N ILE A 46 6.36 16.71 3.11
CA ILE A 46 5.63 16.28 4.30
C ILE A 46 4.14 16.64 4.26
N PRO A 47 3.75 17.93 4.06
CA PRO A 47 2.34 18.30 4.00
C PRO A 47 1.61 17.61 2.84
N ASP A 48 2.24 17.45 1.68
CA ASP A 48 1.60 16.83 0.53
C ASP A 48 1.46 15.31 0.69
N LEU A 49 2.43 14.64 1.30
CA LEU A 49 2.31 13.24 1.67
C LEU A 49 1.15 13.03 2.65
N LYS A 50 1.00 13.90 3.65
CA LYS A 50 -0.12 13.86 4.61
C LYS A 50 -1.45 14.11 3.91
N TYR A 51 -1.51 15.05 2.97
CA TYR A 51 -2.70 15.30 2.15
C TYR A 51 -3.13 14.06 1.36
N VAL A 52 -2.19 13.38 0.70
CA VAL A 52 -2.49 12.15 -0.06
C VAL A 52 -3.01 11.03 0.83
N ALA A 53 -2.57 10.95 2.07
CA ALA A 53 -3.01 9.98 3.07
C ALA A 53 -4.29 10.41 3.81
N GLN A 54 -4.73 11.66 3.63
CA GLN A 54 -5.84 12.28 4.35
C GLN A 54 -5.65 12.16 5.88
N THR A 55 -4.51 12.68 6.37
CA THR A 55 -4.16 12.65 7.79
C THR A 55 -3.49 13.94 8.25
N ASP A 56 -3.80 14.36 9.47
CA ASP A 56 -3.09 15.40 10.21
C ASP A 56 -1.97 14.81 11.10
N GLY A 57 -1.84 13.48 11.14
CA GLY A 57 -0.84 12.75 11.90
C GLY A 57 0.60 13.00 11.41
N TYR A 58 1.42 11.98 11.52
CA TYR A 58 2.85 12.01 11.17
C TYR A 58 3.13 11.15 9.95
N VAL A 59 4.24 11.45 9.25
CA VAL A 59 4.77 10.58 8.18
C VAL A 59 6.29 10.42 8.36
N ALA A 60 6.74 9.19 8.41
CA ALA A 60 8.16 8.83 8.39
C ALA A 60 8.52 8.29 7.00
N ILE A 61 9.62 8.82 6.43
CA ILE A 61 10.14 8.42 5.11
C ILE A 61 11.29 7.44 5.30
N TYR A 62 11.27 6.33 4.57
CA TYR A 62 12.31 5.31 4.60
C TYR A 62 12.89 5.06 3.20
N ILE A 63 14.18 4.76 3.14
CA ILE A 63 14.81 4.24 1.93
C ILE A 63 14.56 2.74 1.91
N ALA A 64 13.43 2.36 1.33
CA ALA A 64 12.94 0.99 1.30
C ALA A 64 11.86 0.81 0.23
N ASN A 65 11.36 -0.41 0.08
CA ASN A 65 10.14 -0.75 -0.63
C ASN A 65 8.99 -1.04 0.36
N GLY A 66 7.84 -1.54 -0.12
CA GLY A 66 6.69 -1.83 0.72
C GLY A 66 6.96 -2.82 1.85
N HIS A 67 7.78 -3.85 1.61
CA HIS A 67 8.16 -4.80 2.68
C HIS A 67 8.96 -4.12 3.79
N GLY A 68 9.84 -3.16 3.44
CA GLY A 68 10.52 -2.36 4.44
C GLY A 68 9.56 -1.48 5.25
N ALA A 69 8.47 -0.96 4.64
CA ALA A 69 7.43 -0.26 5.37
C ALA A 69 6.67 -1.17 6.35
N TRP A 70 6.41 -2.42 5.98
CA TRP A 70 5.81 -3.41 6.87
C TRP A 70 6.68 -3.64 8.10
N GLU A 71 7.99 -3.90 7.88
CA GLU A 71 8.94 -4.11 8.98
C GLU A 71 9.09 -2.87 9.85
N ALA A 72 9.13 -1.67 9.24
CA ALA A 72 9.15 -0.41 9.97
C ALA A 72 7.91 -0.25 10.85
N ALA A 73 6.71 -0.48 10.32
CA ALA A 73 5.47 -0.41 11.08
C ALA A 73 5.47 -1.42 12.24
N LEU A 74 5.80 -2.70 11.97
CA LEU A 74 5.87 -3.75 12.99
C LEU A 74 6.85 -3.40 14.11
N SER A 75 8.05 -2.93 13.75
CA SER A 75 9.10 -2.57 14.71
C SER A 75 8.73 -1.41 15.64
N ASN A 76 7.72 -0.60 15.27
CA ASN A 76 7.26 0.55 16.04
C ASN A 76 5.90 0.30 16.74
N MET A 77 5.22 -0.82 16.49
CA MET A 77 3.92 -1.10 17.11
C MET A 77 3.90 -2.31 18.04
N ALA A 78 4.90 -3.20 17.93
CA ALA A 78 4.96 -4.43 18.72
C ALA A 78 6.41 -4.90 18.89
N GLU A 79 6.65 -5.74 19.89
CA GLU A 79 7.94 -6.37 20.15
C GLU A 79 7.83 -7.90 20.24
N ALA A 80 8.97 -8.57 20.26
CA ALA A 80 8.99 -10.02 20.32
C ALA A 80 8.22 -10.55 21.54
N GLY A 81 7.31 -11.49 21.31
CA GLY A 81 6.40 -12.05 22.31
C GLY A 81 4.99 -11.43 22.30
N ASP A 82 4.82 -10.24 21.76
CA ASP A 82 3.50 -9.62 21.57
C ASP A 82 2.63 -10.40 20.58
N THR A 83 1.34 -10.13 20.59
CA THR A 83 0.37 -10.76 19.69
C THR A 83 -0.26 -9.70 18.78
N ILE A 84 -0.38 -9.98 17.51
CA ILE A 84 -1.14 -9.21 16.53
C ILE A 84 -2.21 -10.08 15.86
N LEU A 85 -3.26 -9.45 15.37
CA LEU A 85 -4.32 -10.07 14.59
C LEU A 85 -4.20 -9.63 13.13
N VAL A 86 -4.21 -10.55 12.19
CA VAL A 86 -4.06 -10.27 10.75
C VAL A 86 -5.29 -10.75 10.01
N ALA A 87 -5.94 -9.87 9.27
CA ALA A 87 -7.03 -10.23 8.37
C ALA A 87 -6.47 -10.47 6.95
N ALA A 88 -6.43 -11.73 6.52
CA ALA A 88 -5.81 -12.11 5.25
C ALA A 88 -6.87 -12.34 4.17
N THR A 89 -6.75 -11.60 3.05
CA THR A 89 -7.55 -11.75 1.84
C THR A 89 -6.70 -12.04 0.60
N GLY A 90 -5.43 -12.40 0.81
CA GLY A 90 -4.47 -12.74 -0.23
C GLY A 90 -3.04 -12.84 0.29
N SER A 91 -2.10 -12.98 -0.63
CA SER A 91 -0.69 -13.25 -0.30
C SER A 91 0.01 -12.13 0.47
N PHE A 92 -0.46 -10.87 0.33
CA PHE A 92 0.17 -9.73 1.01
C PHE A 92 -0.21 -9.68 2.49
N GLY A 93 -1.46 -10.02 2.84
CA GLY A 93 -1.85 -10.21 4.24
C GLY A 93 -1.00 -11.29 4.92
N HIS A 94 -0.83 -12.45 4.26
CA HIS A 94 0.05 -13.52 4.75
C HIS A 94 1.51 -13.11 4.87
N GLY A 95 2.04 -12.40 3.86
CA GLY A 95 3.42 -11.92 3.87
C GLY A 95 3.70 -10.98 5.05
N TRP A 96 2.73 -10.12 5.40
CA TRP A 96 2.89 -9.24 6.56
C TRP A 96 2.83 -10.04 7.89
N ALA A 97 1.98 -11.06 7.98
CA ALA A 97 1.92 -11.97 9.13
C ALA A 97 3.23 -12.78 9.28
N GLU A 98 3.78 -13.28 8.18
CA GLU A 98 5.07 -13.99 8.17
C GLU A 98 6.20 -13.08 8.63
N MET A 99 6.26 -11.84 8.14
CA MET A 99 7.25 -10.86 8.58
C MET A 99 7.16 -10.59 10.07
N ALA A 100 5.95 -10.44 10.62
CA ALA A 100 5.76 -10.29 12.06
C ALA A 100 6.30 -11.51 12.83
N SER A 101 6.01 -12.72 12.33
CA SER A 101 6.50 -13.96 12.95
C SER A 101 8.03 -14.04 12.93
N ASN A 102 8.67 -13.58 11.86
CA ASN A 102 10.14 -13.53 11.74
C ASN A 102 10.77 -12.52 12.70
N LEU A 103 10.02 -11.51 13.15
CA LEU A 103 10.42 -10.56 14.20
C LEU A 103 10.11 -11.09 15.62
N GLY A 104 9.59 -12.31 15.74
CA GLY A 104 9.22 -12.91 17.03
C GLY A 104 7.85 -12.46 17.58
N ILE A 105 7.06 -11.76 16.78
CA ILE A 105 5.70 -11.34 17.10
C ILE A 105 4.73 -12.48 16.75
N LYS A 106 3.79 -12.79 17.63
CA LYS A 106 2.80 -13.84 17.41
C LYS A 106 1.69 -13.33 16.50
N ALA A 107 1.67 -13.75 15.25
CA ALA A 107 0.61 -13.41 14.31
C ALA A 107 -0.54 -14.43 14.39
N LYS A 108 -1.74 -13.97 14.81
CA LYS A 108 -2.98 -14.71 14.65
C LYS A 108 -3.61 -14.30 13.32
N VAL A 109 -3.76 -15.24 12.38
CA VAL A 109 -4.32 -14.94 11.06
C VAL A 109 -5.77 -15.41 10.99
N ILE A 110 -6.66 -14.52 10.55
CA ILE A 110 -8.03 -14.87 10.15
C ILE A 110 -8.08 -14.89 8.63
N GLU A 111 -8.47 -16.04 8.10
CA GLU A 111 -8.53 -16.29 6.66
C GLU A 111 -9.90 -15.91 6.11
N PHE A 112 -9.93 -15.03 5.12
CA PHE A 112 -11.13 -14.70 4.34
C PHE A 112 -11.06 -15.26 2.92
N GLY A 113 -9.92 -15.86 2.56
CA GLY A 113 -9.66 -16.39 1.22
C GLY A 113 -9.31 -15.29 0.23
N THR A 114 -9.36 -15.63 -1.06
CA THR A 114 -8.90 -14.71 -2.13
C THR A 114 -10.04 -14.14 -2.98
N HIS A 115 -11.29 -14.42 -2.61
CA HIS A 115 -12.46 -14.02 -3.38
C HIS A 115 -13.44 -13.13 -2.60
N PHE A 116 -13.24 -13.00 -1.31
CA PHE A 116 -14.14 -12.29 -0.41
C PHE A 116 -13.40 -11.24 0.40
N PRO A 117 -14.07 -10.12 0.74
CA PRO A 117 -13.51 -9.12 1.64
C PRO A 117 -13.50 -9.62 3.08
N ILE A 118 -12.87 -8.85 3.94
CA ILE A 118 -12.92 -9.03 5.39
C ILE A 118 -14.38 -8.90 5.88
N ASP A 119 -14.84 -9.84 6.69
CA ASP A 119 -16.09 -9.72 7.44
C ASP A 119 -15.79 -9.11 8.83
N ALA A 120 -16.26 -7.88 9.04
CA ALA A 120 -16.07 -7.15 10.28
C ALA A 120 -16.68 -7.86 11.52
N ASN A 121 -17.75 -8.64 11.33
CA ASN A 121 -18.35 -9.42 12.44
C ASN A 121 -17.41 -10.54 12.90
N VAL A 122 -16.69 -11.16 11.98
CA VAL A 122 -15.68 -12.18 12.31
C VAL A 122 -14.51 -11.53 13.06
N MET A 123 -14.09 -10.33 12.65
CA MET A 123 -13.06 -9.57 13.35
C MET A 123 -13.53 -9.16 14.75
N GLU A 124 -14.75 -8.65 14.88
CA GLU A 124 -15.34 -8.29 16.18
C GLU A 124 -15.39 -9.48 17.12
N LYS A 125 -15.83 -10.64 16.63
CA LYS A 125 -15.84 -11.88 17.43
C LYS A 125 -14.45 -12.24 17.94
N ALA A 126 -13.45 -12.22 17.09
CA ALA A 126 -12.07 -12.54 17.47
C ALA A 126 -11.49 -11.56 18.50
N LEU A 127 -11.85 -10.27 18.39
CA LEU A 127 -11.47 -9.24 19.38
C LEU A 127 -12.18 -9.42 20.72
N ARG A 128 -13.45 -9.79 20.73
CA ARG A 128 -14.21 -10.12 21.97
C ARG A 128 -13.67 -11.36 22.69
N GLU A 129 -13.11 -12.32 21.93
CA GLU A 129 -12.46 -13.52 22.49
C GLU A 129 -11.09 -13.22 23.12
N ASP A 130 -10.47 -12.08 22.82
CA ASP A 130 -9.23 -11.61 23.46
C ASP A 130 -9.52 -10.88 24.79
N ILE A 131 -10.05 -11.64 25.76
CA ILE A 131 -10.52 -11.11 27.06
C ILE A 131 -9.40 -10.34 27.79
N ASP A 132 -8.17 -10.82 27.69
CA ASP A 132 -7.00 -10.19 28.34
C ASP A 132 -6.44 -9.01 27.55
N GLN A 133 -7.02 -8.66 26.40
CA GLN A 133 -6.60 -7.58 25.50
C GLN A 133 -5.10 -7.64 25.13
N LYS A 134 -4.62 -8.83 24.77
CA LYS A 134 -3.22 -9.11 24.45
C LYS A 134 -2.85 -8.73 23.01
N ILE A 135 -3.86 -8.59 22.14
CA ILE A 135 -3.65 -8.16 20.76
C ILE A 135 -3.22 -6.69 20.76
N LYS A 136 -2.00 -6.42 20.27
CA LYS A 136 -1.42 -5.07 20.19
C LYS A 136 -1.87 -4.30 18.97
N ALA A 137 -2.06 -5.01 17.85
CA ALA A 137 -2.49 -4.40 16.60
C ALA A 137 -3.33 -5.36 15.76
N VAL A 138 -4.21 -4.79 14.94
CA VAL A 138 -4.93 -5.45 13.85
C VAL A 138 -4.34 -4.98 12.55
N LEU A 139 -3.87 -5.92 11.72
CA LEU A 139 -3.31 -5.65 10.40
C LEU A 139 -4.32 -5.94 9.31
N VAL A 140 -4.55 -4.98 8.44
CA VAL A 140 -5.47 -5.07 7.30
C VAL A 140 -4.77 -4.62 6.03
N THR A 141 -4.75 -5.45 5.00
CA THR A 141 -4.35 -5.01 3.65
C THR A 141 -5.56 -4.38 2.99
N HIS A 142 -5.55 -3.04 2.76
CA HIS A 142 -6.67 -2.35 2.14
C HIS A 142 -6.99 -2.90 0.75
N VAL A 143 -5.96 -3.08 -0.09
CA VAL A 143 -6.06 -3.80 -1.36
C VAL A 143 -4.99 -4.87 -1.41
N ASP A 144 -5.39 -6.15 -1.35
CA ASP A 144 -4.43 -7.23 -1.57
C ASP A 144 -4.19 -7.40 -3.07
N THR A 145 -2.98 -7.08 -3.51
CA THR A 145 -2.59 -7.08 -4.93
C THR A 145 -2.76 -8.46 -5.58
N SER A 146 -2.62 -9.54 -4.80
CA SER A 146 -2.71 -10.90 -5.34
C SER A 146 -4.14 -11.29 -5.69
N SER A 147 -5.10 -10.91 -4.87
CA SER A 147 -6.52 -11.21 -5.05
C SER A 147 -7.32 -10.09 -5.72
N SER A 148 -6.83 -8.86 -5.67
CA SER A 148 -7.54 -7.61 -6.00
C SER A 148 -8.75 -7.31 -5.09
N VAL A 149 -8.86 -7.96 -3.95
CA VAL A 149 -9.87 -7.64 -2.94
C VAL A 149 -9.58 -6.27 -2.37
N ARG A 150 -10.58 -5.39 -2.35
CA ARG A 150 -10.60 -4.14 -1.60
C ARG A 150 -11.39 -4.33 -0.31
N ASN A 151 -10.73 -4.21 0.81
CA ASN A 151 -11.28 -4.41 2.13
C ASN A 151 -11.83 -3.11 2.73
N ASP A 152 -12.93 -3.22 3.45
CA ASP A 152 -13.47 -2.11 4.24
C ASP A 152 -12.70 -1.99 5.57
N VAL A 153 -11.67 -1.12 5.57
CA VAL A 153 -10.83 -0.86 6.75
C VAL A 153 -11.62 -0.13 7.84
N HIS A 154 -12.56 0.74 7.45
CA HIS A 154 -13.40 1.47 8.41
C HIS A 154 -14.32 0.52 9.18
N ALA A 155 -14.89 -0.50 8.53
CA ALA A 155 -15.70 -1.51 9.22
C ALA A 155 -14.88 -2.28 10.29
N VAL A 156 -13.59 -2.52 10.05
CA VAL A 156 -12.70 -3.11 11.06
C VAL A 156 -12.44 -2.15 12.23
N ARG A 157 -12.34 -0.83 11.98
CA ARG A 157 -12.27 0.16 13.06
C ARG A 157 -13.52 0.14 13.92
N LEU A 158 -14.69 0.11 13.29
CA LEU A 158 -15.97 0.03 14.02
C LEU A 158 -16.07 -1.24 14.88
N ALA A 159 -15.54 -2.37 14.41
CA ALA A 159 -15.48 -3.61 15.19
C ALA A 159 -14.58 -3.48 16.44
N LEU A 160 -13.41 -2.81 16.30
CA LEU A 160 -12.53 -2.49 17.42
C LEU A 160 -13.24 -1.59 18.46
N ASP A 161 -13.95 -0.57 17.99
CA ASP A 161 -14.67 0.38 18.84
C ASP A 161 -15.86 -0.28 19.57
N ALA A 162 -16.61 -1.13 18.88
CA ALA A 162 -17.71 -1.91 19.47
C ALA A 162 -17.25 -2.87 20.59
N CYS A 163 -15.99 -3.31 20.52
CA CYS A 163 -15.37 -4.13 21.58
C CYS A 163 -14.66 -3.30 22.65
N HIS A 164 -14.53 -1.99 22.48
CA HIS A 164 -13.64 -1.14 23.29
C HIS A 164 -12.22 -1.71 23.37
N HIS A 165 -11.74 -2.31 22.25
CA HIS A 165 -10.45 -2.99 22.20
C HIS A 165 -9.30 -1.99 21.96
N PRO A 166 -8.22 -2.01 22.79
CA PRO A 166 -7.16 -1.00 22.71
C PRO A 166 -6.18 -1.20 21.54
N ALA A 167 -6.25 -2.29 20.79
CA ALA A 167 -5.35 -2.57 19.69
C ALA A 167 -5.29 -1.42 18.68
N LEU A 168 -4.10 -1.20 18.12
CA LEU A 168 -3.91 -0.30 17.00
C LEU A 168 -4.50 -0.91 15.72
N LEU A 169 -5.06 -0.07 14.84
CA LEU A 169 -5.44 -0.49 13.50
C LEU A 169 -4.34 -0.06 12.51
N ALA A 170 -3.70 -1.03 11.86
CA ALA A 170 -2.68 -0.80 10.86
C ALA A 170 -3.16 -1.24 9.47
N ALA A 171 -3.07 -0.35 8.49
CA ALA A 171 -3.51 -0.58 7.12
C ALA A 171 -2.34 -0.59 6.13
N ASP A 172 -2.30 -1.61 5.28
CA ASP A 172 -1.42 -1.62 4.10
C ASP A 172 -2.15 -0.99 2.91
N CYS A 173 -1.72 0.22 2.54
CA CYS A 173 -2.20 0.96 1.38
C CYS A 173 -1.16 1.02 0.25
N ILE A 174 -0.18 0.10 0.23
CA ILE A 174 0.87 0.09 -0.80
C ILE A 174 0.26 0.05 -2.19
N ALA A 175 -0.76 -0.80 -2.43
CA ALA A 175 -1.40 -0.93 -3.73
C ALA A 175 -2.48 0.13 -4.01
N SER A 176 -3.00 0.78 -2.98
CA SER A 176 -4.23 1.58 -3.07
C SER A 176 -4.04 3.08 -2.90
N LEU A 177 -2.99 3.54 -2.20
CA LEU A 177 -2.79 4.97 -1.94
C LEU A 177 -2.73 5.76 -3.26
N ALA A 178 -3.47 6.87 -3.33
CA ALA A 178 -3.67 7.69 -4.51
C ALA A 178 -4.32 6.95 -5.71
N CYS A 179 -5.03 5.85 -5.48
CA CYS A 179 -5.77 5.10 -6.50
C CYS A 179 -7.20 4.76 -6.06
N ASP A 180 -7.33 4.10 -4.91
CA ASP A 180 -8.60 3.84 -4.23
C ASP A 180 -8.79 4.88 -3.11
N ILE A 181 -10.05 5.21 -2.78
CA ILE A 181 -10.37 6.11 -1.68
C ILE A 181 -9.86 5.50 -0.37
N PHE A 182 -9.12 6.28 0.38
CA PHE A 182 -8.65 5.93 1.72
C PHE A 182 -8.51 7.20 2.56
N GLU A 183 -9.21 7.24 3.68
CA GLU A 183 -9.29 8.41 4.56
C GLU A 183 -8.75 8.02 5.94
N MET A 184 -7.43 8.16 6.14
CA MET A 184 -6.75 7.62 7.32
C MET A 184 -7.38 8.09 8.63
N ASP A 185 -7.57 9.39 8.80
CA ASP A 185 -8.08 9.95 10.05
C ASP A 185 -9.58 9.71 10.22
N ASN A 186 -10.36 9.90 9.16
CA ASN A 186 -11.82 9.69 9.20
C ASN A 186 -12.19 8.22 9.48
N TRP A 187 -11.36 7.28 9.03
CA TRP A 187 -11.55 5.86 9.29
C TRP A 187 -10.91 5.39 10.60
N GLY A 188 -10.26 6.28 11.34
CA GLY A 188 -9.64 5.98 12.62
C GLY A 188 -8.48 4.98 12.53
N VAL A 189 -7.73 5.02 11.44
CA VAL A 189 -6.55 4.18 11.24
C VAL A 189 -5.38 4.76 12.01
N ASP A 190 -4.71 3.93 12.80
CA ASP A 190 -3.60 4.38 13.65
C ASP A 190 -2.26 4.39 12.91
N ILE A 191 -2.06 3.43 12.00
CA ILE A 191 -0.84 3.28 11.22
C ILE A 191 -1.22 2.92 9.78
N MET A 192 -0.60 3.58 8.81
CA MET A 192 -0.76 3.24 7.39
C MET A 192 0.61 3.12 6.74
N VAL A 193 0.78 2.12 5.87
CA VAL A 193 2.01 1.95 5.09
C VAL A 193 1.76 2.14 3.59
N ALA A 194 2.74 2.77 2.92
CA ALA A 194 2.72 3.00 1.48
C ALA A 194 4.13 2.93 0.88
N ALA A 195 4.21 2.90 -0.46
CA ALA A 195 5.48 2.86 -1.17
C ALA A 195 5.42 3.64 -2.49
N SER A 196 6.57 4.16 -2.90
CA SER A 196 6.70 5.11 -4.02
C SER A 196 6.33 4.54 -5.40
N GLN A 197 6.49 3.23 -5.61
CA GLN A 197 6.40 2.57 -6.93
C GLN A 197 4.98 2.17 -7.35
N LYS A 198 3.95 2.69 -6.69
CA LYS A 198 2.53 2.43 -6.97
C LYS A 198 1.85 3.74 -7.37
N GLY A 199 0.76 4.13 -6.73
CA GLY A 199 0.04 5.36 -7.06
C GLY A 199 0.83 6.65 -6.92
N LEU A 200 1.94 6.62 -6.19
CA LEU A 200 2.87 7.77 -6.10
C LEU A 200 3.84 7.90 -7.30
N MET A 201 3.84 6.96 -8.25
CA MET A 201 4.49 7.08 -9.56
C MET A 201 6.00 7.37 -9.56
N VAL A 202 6.72 7.03 -8.49
CA VAL A 202 8.18 7.18 -8.38
C VAL A 202 8.82 5.78 -8.38
N PRO A 203 10.04 5.59 -8.87
CA PRO A 203 10.71 4.28 -8.81
C PRO A 203 10.72 3.69 -7.41
N PRO A 204 10.80 2.33 -7.26
CA PRO A 204 11.01 1.71 -5.97
C PRO A 204 12.25 2.29 -5.28
N GLY A 205 12.17 2.58 -3.99
CA GLY A 205 13.28 3.15 -3.22
C GLY A 205 12.85 4.05 -2.08
N LEU A 206 11.59 4.50 -2.07
CA LEU A 206 10.98 5.16 -0.92
C LEU A 206 9.79 4.37 -0.41
N SER A 207 9.64 4.34 0.91
CA SER A 207 8.43 3.89 1.57
C SER A 207 8.06 4.83 2.70
N PHE A 208 6.81 4.76 3.09
CA PHE A 208 6.19 5.71 4.03
C PHE A 208 5.43 4.94 5.09
N VAL A 209 5.60 5.36 6.33
CA VAL A 209 4.75 4.95 7.45
C VAL A 209 4.08 6.20 8.00
N TYR A 210 2.77 6.26 7.87
CA TYR A 210 1.94 7.29 8.46
C TYR A 210 1.42 6.79 9.80
N PHE A 211 1.31 7.65 10.79
CA PHE A 211 0.82 7.25 12.10
C PHE A 211 0.25 8.43 12.88
N ASN A 212 -0.69 8.14 13.75
CA ASN A 212 -1.33 9.13 14.61
C ASN A 212 -0.67 9.21 16.00
N GLU A 213 -1.17 10.09 16.85
CA GLU A 213 -0.65 10.27 18.21
C GLU A 213 -0.81 8.99 19.08
N ARG A 214 -1.86 8.21 18.84
CA ARG A 214 -2.11 6.94 19.55
C ARG A 214 -1.00 5.92 19.27
N ALA A 215 -0.62 5.78 18.01
CA ALA A 215 0.50 4.91 17.60
C ALA A 215 1.85 5.41 18.14
N LYS A 216 2.06 6.74 18.16
CA LYS A 216 3.26 7.35 18.74
C LYS A 216 3.39 7.08 20.23
N ILE A 217 2.30 7.18 20.98
CA ILE A 217 2.27 6.85 22.43
C ILE A 217 2.55 5.36 22.63
N ALA A 218 1.96 4.49 21.81
CA ALA A 218 2.20 3.05 21.89
C ALA A 218 3.67 2.70 21.62
N GLN A 219 4.29 3.31 20.63
CA GLN A 219 5.72 3.13 20.33
C GLN A 219 6.62 3.52 21.53
N ALA A 220 6.30 4.60 22.20
CA ALA A 220 7.07 5.05 23.38
C ALA A 220 7.06 4.05 24.55
N SER A 221 6.12 3.09 24.57
CA SER A 221 6.03 2.03 25.57
C SER A 221 6.85 0.77 25.25
N LEU A 222 7.39 0.67 24.01
CA LEU A 222 8.21 -0.47 23.61
C LEU A 222 9.56 -0.45 24.30
N SER A 223 10.05 -1.61 24.68
CA SER A 223 11.34 -1.75 25.34
C SER A 223 12.51 -1.44 24.40
N ARG A 224 12.31 -1.66 23.09
CA ARG A 224 13.32 -1.49 22.06
C ARG A 224 12.70 -1.27 20.68
N VAL A 225 13.22 -0.27 19.96
CA VAL A 225 12.97 -0.07 18.52
C VAL A 225 14.28 -0.13 17.77
N SER A 226 14.33 -0.83 16.64
CA SER A 226 15.51 -0.88 15.77
C SER A 226 15.84 0.53 15.27
N SER A 227 17.13 0.91 15.38
CA SER A 227 17.55 2.29 15.05
C SER A 227 17.17 2.73 13.64
N TYR A 228 17.30 1.84 12.65
CA TYR A 228 16.94 2.18 11.26
C TYR A 228 15.43 2.37 11.07
N TRP A 229 14.62 1.58 11.77
CA TRP A 229 13.16 1.64 11.63
C TRP A 229 12.47 2.61 12.59
N ASN A 230 13.17 3.15 13.59
CA ASN A 230 12.60 4.12 14.53
C ASN A 230 12.07 5.36 13.79
N TRP A 231 10.77 5.61 13.89
CA TRP A 231 10.14 6.76 13.24
C TRP A 231 10.32 8.07 14.00
N THR A 232 10.63 8.02 15.32
CA THR A 232 10.69 9.22 16.17
C THR A 232 11.66 10.29 15.66
N PRO A 233 12.94 10.00 15.35
CA PRO A 233 13.84 11.01 14.83
C PRO A 233 13.45 11.49 13.42
N ARG A 234 12.71 10.68 12.65
CA ARG A 234 12.34 10.99 11.26
C ARG A 234 11.23 12.04 11.16
N ILE A 235 10.38 12.18 12.18
CA ILE A 235 9.25 13.13 12.16
C ILE A 235 9.58 14.49 12.77
N ALA A 236 10.67 14.58 13.51
CA ALA A 236 11.15 15.79 14.15
C ALA A 236 12.68 15.83 14.13
N PRO A 237 13.30 15.82 12.94
CA PRO A 237 14.75 15.74 12.81
C PRO A 237 15.40 17.02 13.32
N GLU A 238 16.46 16.90 14.12
CA GLU A 238 17.36 18.01 14.46
C GLU A 238 18.33 18.26 13.30
N PHE A 239 18.78 17.18 12.65
CA PHE A 239 19.65 17.24 11.48
C PHE A 239 18.99 16.55 10.28
N TYR A 240 19.23 17.08 9.08
CA TYR A 240 18.61 16.61 7.85
C TYR A 240 18.76 15.11 7.61
N TYR A 241 19.92 14.50 7.93
CA TYR A 241 20.15 13.07 7.75
C TYR A 241 19.22 12.19 8.61
N GLU A 242 18.62 12.73 9.65
CA GLU A 242 17.73 11.97 10.55
C GLU A 242 16.41 11.60 9.87
N TYR A 243 15.94 12.38 8.89
CA TYR A 243 14.81 11.98 8.04
C TYR A 243 14.99 10.57 7.46
N PHE A 244 16.24 10.19 7.15
CA PHE A 244 16.56 8.96 6.42
C PHE A 244 17.41 7.97 7.24
N CYS A 245 17.78 8.30 8.48
CA CYS A 245 18.76 7.59 9.28
C CYS A 245 20.10 7.41 8.52
N GLY A 246 20.53 8.44 7.82
CA GLY A 246 21.74 8.46 7.01
C GLY A 246 21.62 9.33 5.76
N THR A 247 22.34 8.94 4.70
CA THR A 247 22.38 9.71 3.45
C THR A 247 21.00 9.75 2.78
N ALA A 248 20.57 10.96 2.37
CA ALA A 248 19.28 11.17 1.72
C ALA A 248 19.21 10.51 0.32
N PRO A 249 18.05 9.98 -0.09
CA PRO A 249 17.81 9.40 -1.41
C PRO A 249 17.55 10.49 -2.46
N THR A 250 18.57 11.27 -2.78
CA THR A 250 18.53 12.57 -3.45
C THR A 250 17.61 12.62 -4.68
N HIS A 251 17.84 11.73 -5.66
CA HIS A 251 17.07 11.73 -6.90
C HIS A 251 15.62 11.31 -6.71
N HIS A 252 15.34 10.40 -5.76
CA HIS A 252 13.97 10.02 -5.41
C HIS A 252 13.19 11.17 -4.78
N ILE A 253 13.84 12.04 -4.00
CA ILE A 253 13.21 13.25 -3.42
C ILE A 253 12.73 14.18 -4.52
N TYR A 254 13.55 14.43 -5.55
CA TYR A 254 13.14 15.23 -6.70
C TYR A 254 12.02 14.59 -7.51
N GLY A 255 12.10 13.28 -7.74
CA GLY A 255 11.02 12.52 -8.38
C GLY A 255 9.73 12.58 -7.58
N MET A 256 9.81 12.43 -6.25
CA MET A 256 8.66 12.51 -5.36
C MET A 256 8.01 13.89 -5.39
N ARG A 257 8.82 14.98 -5.40
CA ARG A 257 8.27 16.34 -5.52
C ARG A 257 7.46 16.48 -6.82
N ALA A 258 8.03 16.06 -7.94
CA ALA A 258 7.34 16.15 -9.23
C ALA A 258 6.05 15.30 -9.25
N ALA A 259 6.07 14.12 -8.65
CA ALA A 259 4.89 13.26 -8.56
C ALA A 259 3.79 13.88 -7.69
N LEU A 260 4.15 14.44 -6.53
CA LEU A 260 3.19 15.13 -5.65
C LEU A 260 2.64 16.41 -6.30
N ASP A 261 3.44 17.13 -7.07
CA ASP A 261 2.95 18.28 -7.84
C ASP A 261 1.90 17.86 -8.88
N MET A 262 2.09 16.71 -9.54
CA MET A 262 1.10 16.14 -10.46
C MET A 262 -0.19 15.77 -9.71
N ILE A 263 -0.07 15.07 -8.58
CA ILE A 263 -1.21 14.65 -7.74
C ILE A 263 -1.98 15.89 -7.25
N ASN A 264 -1.29 16.90 -6.74
CA ASN A 264 -1.92 18.13 -6.26
C ASN A 264 -2.60 18.92 -7.38
N SER A 265 -2.00 18.94 -8.58
CA SER A 265 -2.56 19.62 -9.74
C SER A 265 -3.85 18.95 -10.25
N GLU A 266 -3.93 17.63 -10.21
CA GLU A 266 -5.13 16.87 -10.61
C GLU A 266 -6.17 16.88 -9.48
N GLY A 267 -5.73 16.75 -8.23
CA GLY A 267 -6.57 16.61 -7.04
C GLY A 267 -7.07 15.18 -6.82
N LEU A 268 -7.18 14.77 -5.55
CA LEU A 268 -7.52 13.38 -5.19
C LEU A 268 -8.86 12.92 -5.75
N ASP A 269 -9.90 13.76 -5.70
CA ASP A 269 -11.23 13.41 -6.21
C ASP A 269 -11.20 13.11 -7.71
N ALA A 270 -10.47 13.90 -8.49
CA ALA A 270 -10.31 13.67 -9.92
C ALA A 270 -9.50 12.40 -10.21
N ILE A 271 -8.44 12.15 -9.41
CA ILE A 271 -7.65 10.92 -9.50
C ILE A 271 -8.54 9.70 -9.22
N PHE A 272 -9.31 9.70 -8.14
CA PHE A 272 -10.22 8.61 -7.80
C PHE A 272 -11.28 8.38 -8.88
N ALA A 273 -11.88 9.44 -9.42
CA ALA A 273 -12.86 9.35 -10.52
C ALA A 273 -12.22 8.78 -11.80
N ARG A 274 -11.00 9.16 -12.11
CA ARG A 274 -10.23 8.64 -13.25
C ARG A 274 -9.95 7.14 -13.08
N HIS A 275 -9.47 6.73 -11.91
CA HIS A 275 -9.23 5.31 -11.61
C HIS A 275 -10.50 4.49 -11.66
N GLU A 276 -11.60 4.98 -11.09
CA GLU A 276 -12.94 4.37 -11.18
C GLU A 276 -13.34 4.15 -12.64
N THR A 277 -13.25 5.20 -13.46
CA THR A 277 -13.65 5.14 -14.87
C THR A 277 -12.84 4.11 -15.65
N LEU A 278 -11.52 4.08 -15.46
CA LEU A 278 -10.63 3.13 -16.12
C LEU A 278 -10.87 1.70 -15.65
N ALA A 279 -11.05 1.49 -14.35
CA ALA A 279 -11.33 0.18 -13.78
C ALA A 279 -12.67 -0.38 -14.30
N ARG A 280 -13.75 0.43 -14.29
CA ARG A 280 -15.06 0.04 -14.84
C ARG A 280 -15.00 -0.31 -16.32
N ALA A 281 -14.20 0.40 -17.12
CA ALA A 281 -14.00 0.06 -18.54
C ALA A 281 -13.36 -1.34 -18.69
N ILE A 282 -12.37 -1.66 -17.85
CA ILE A 282 -11.72 -2.99 -17.85
C ILE A 282 -12.72 -4.05 -17.38
N TRP A 283 -13.44 -3.82 -16.29
CA TRP A 283 -14.42 -4.78 -15.76
C TRP A 283 -15.52 -5.08 -16.79
N SER A 284 -16.10 -4.06 -17.41
CA SER A 284 -17.13 -4.22 -18.45
C SER A 284 -16.63 -5.01 -19.66
N ALA A 285 -15.38 -4.78 -20.09
CA ALA A 285 -14.77 -5.55 -21.16
C ALA A 285 -14.62 -7.02 -20.78
N VAL A 286 -14.12 -7.30 -19.57
CA VAL A 286 -13.94 -8.68 -19.07
C VAL A 286 -15.28 -9.40 -18.92
N GLU A 287 -16.31 -8.74 -18.38
CA GLU A 287 -17.66 -9.29 -18.24
C GLU A 287 -18.28 -9.60 -19.61
N CYS A 288 -18.08 -8.73 -20.60
CA CYS A 288 -18.50 -8.98 -21.98
C CYS A 288 -17.79 -10.22 -22.58
N TRP A 289 -16.47 -10.34 -22.38
CA TRP A 289 -15.72 -11.51 -22.86
C TRP A 289 -16.07 -12.81 -22.10
N ALA A 290 -16.46 -12.70 -20.84
CA ALA A 290 -16.90 -13.79 -20.01
C ALA A 290 -18.32 -14.32 -20.36
N SER A 291 -19.15 -13.51 -21.00
CA SER A 291 -20.55 -13.87 -21.34
C SER A 291 -20.67 -15.00 -22.36
N GLY A 292 -19.58 -15.35 -23.07
CA GLY A 292 -19.49 -16.57 -23.87
C GLY A 292 -19.11 -17.79 -23.00
N ASN A 293 -18.92 -18.96 -23.62
CA ASN A 293 -18.47 -20.18 -22.92
C ASN A 293 -17.02 -20.09 -22.40
N GLY A 294 -16.51 -18.88 -22.20
CA GLY A 294 -15.16 -18.61 -21.74
C GLY A 294 -14.99 -18.91 -20.23
N LYS A 295 -13.77 -19.32 -19.85
CA LYS A 295 -13.38 -19.49 -18.43
C LYS A 295 -12.87 -18.18 -17.81
N MET A 296 -12.92 -17.08 -18.56
CA MET A 296 -12.48 -15.78 -18.07
C MET A 296 -13.52 -15.18 -17.10
N ARG A 297 -13.06 -14.69 -15.96
CA ARG A 297 -13.91 -13.99 -15.00
C ARG A 297 -13.06 -13.07 -14.15
N LEU A 298 -13.67 -12.01 -13.64
CA LEU A 298 -13.10 -11.19 -12.56
C LEU A 298 -12.95 -12.06 -11.31
N ASN A 299 -11.85 -11.90 -10.58
CA ASN A 299 -11.66 -12.63 -9.34
C ASN A 299 -12.69 -12.23 -8.29
N ILE A 300 -12.99 -10.94 -8.21
CA ILE A 300 -13.96 -10.38 -7.27
C ILE A 300 -15.29 -10.16 -8.00
N GLN A 301 -16.34 -10.87 -7.56
CA GLN A 301 -17.65 -10.79 -8.21
C GLN A 301 -18.44 -9.56 -7.75
N ASP A 302 -18.37 -9.22 -6.48
CA ASP A 302 -19.00 -8.05 -5.90
C ASP A 302 -18.21 -6.79 -6.26
N GLU A 303 -18.87 -5.88 -7.00
CA GLU A 303 -18.24 -4.66 -7.50
C GLU A 303 -17.80 -3.72 -6.38
N ASP A 304 -18.52 -3.69 -5.26
CA ASP A 304 -18.21 -2.83 -4.12
C ASP A 304 -16.87 -3.21 -3.45
N HIS A 305 -16.40 -4.44 -3.70
CA HIS A 305 -15.14 -4.95 -3.17
C HIS A 305 -14.03 -5.09 -4.22
N ARG A 306 -14.23 -4.56 -5.43
CA ARG A 306 -13.20 -4.48 -6.46
C ARG A 306 -12.30 -3.28 -6.21
N SER A 307 -10.99 -3.47 -6.33
CA SER A 307 -10.03 -2.36 -6.33
C SER A 307 -10.04 -1.62 -7.66
N ARG A 308 -9.92 -0.31 -7.60
CA ARG A 308 -9.73 0.55 -8.78
C ARG A 308 -8.28 0.57 -9.27
N ALA A 309 -7.35 0.10 -8.43
CA ALA A 309 -5.92 0.06 -8.74
C ALA A 309 -5.49 -1.28 -9.39
N VAL A 310 -6.13 -2.38 -9.00
CA VAL A 310 -5.72 -3.74 -9.40
C VAL A 310 -6.95 -4.55 -9.81
N THR A 311 -6.86 -5.22 -10.96
CA THR A 311 -7.87 -6.17 -11.43
C THR A 311 -7.25 -7.55 -11.62
N ALA A 312 -7.63 -8.52 -10.80
CA ALA A 312 -7.23 -9.92 -10.97
C ALA A 312 -8.28 -10.67 -11.81
N LEU A 313 -7.78 -11.45 -12.77
CA LEU A 313 -8.59 -12.24 -13.68
C LEU A 313 -8.28 -13.71 -13.54
N SER A 314 -9.31 -14.55 -13.44
CA SER A 314 -9.21 -16.00 -13.62
C SER A 314 -9.48 -16.34 -15.09
N ILE A 315 -8.55 -16.99 -15.75
CA ILE A 315 -8.67 -17.35 -17.18
C ILE A 315 -8.59 -18.88 -17.38
N GLY A 316 -8.18 -19.60 -16.35
CA GLY A 316 -7.93 -21.04 -16.37
C GLY A 316 -6.60 -21.40 -17.05
N ALA A 317 -5.91 -22.38 -16.47
CA ALA A 317 -4.65 -22.88 -17.02
C ALA A 317 -4.90 -23.68 -18.31
N PRO A 318 -4.01 -23.63 -19.31
CA PRO A 318 -2.77 -22.83 -19.41
C PRO A 318 -2.97 -21.45 -20.07
N ASN A 319 -4.22 -21.01 -20.22
CA ASN A 319 -4.58 -19.88 -21.07
C ASN A 319 -3.98 -18.55 -20.57
N GLY A 320 -3.87 -18.36 -19.26
CA GLY A 320 -3.33 -17.13 -18.69
C GLY A 320 -1.90 -16.85 -19.14
N LEU A 321 -1.00 -17.83 -19.07
CA LEU A 321 0.38 -17.67 -19.53
C LEU A 321 0.46 -17.47 -21.06
N ASN A 322 -0.35 -18.20 -21.81
CA ASN A 322 -0.39 -18.08 -23.26
C ASN A 322 -0.89 -16.71 -23.69
N LEU A 323 -1.94 -16.18 -23.05
CA LEU A 323 -2.47 -14.83 -23.29
C LEU A 323 -1.42 -13.77 -23.00
N ARG A 324 -0.76 -13.84 -21.83
CA ARG A 324 0.30 -12.90 -21.46
C ARG A 324 1.39 -12.83 -22.53
N ARG A 325 1.93 -13.98 -22.95
CA ARG A 325 2.97 -14.07 -24.00
C ARG A 325 2.48 -13.53 -25.33
N TRP A 326 1.26 -13.86 -25.73
CA TRP A 326 0.68 -13.40 -26.97
C TRP A 326 0.49 -11.88 -27.00
N VAL A 327 -0.10 -11.31 -25.94
CA VAL A 327 -0.35 -9.87 -25.82
C VAL A 327 0.96 -9.09 -25.81
N GLU A 328 1.96 -9.57 -25.09
CA GLU A 328 3.29 -8.94 -25.05
C GLU A 328 3.94 -8.93 -26.45
N GLN A 329 3.93 -10.06 -27.14
CA GLN A 329 4.54 -10.19 -28.48
C GLN A 329 3.78 -9.47 -29.59
N LYS A 330 2.44 -9.43 -29.51
CA LYS A 330 1.59 -8.91 -30.59
C LYS A 330 1.10 -7.50 -30.37
N ALA A 331 0.84 -7.13 -29.13
CA ALA A 331 0.32 -5.81 -28.78
C ALA A 331 1.32 -4.93 -28.03
N GLY A 332 2.48 -5.46 -27.63
CA GLY A 332 3.44 -4.72 -26.82
C GLY A 332 2.92 -4.39 -25.42
N LEU A 333 1.98 -5.19 -24.90
CA LEU A 333 1.36 -5.00 -23.58
C LEU A 333 1.82 -6.08 -22.60
N THR A 334 2.57 -5.70 -21.59
CA THR A 334 3.02 -6.60 -20.53
C THR A 334 1.97 -6.66 -19.43
N LEU A 335 1.31 -7.80 -19.27
CA LEU A 335 0.35 -8.08 -18.21
C LEU A 335 1.03 -8.66 -16.96
N GLY A 336 0.42 -8.46 -15.79
CA GLY A 336 0.85 -9.06 -14.53
C GLY A 336 0.84 -10.59 -14.52
N ILE A 337 1.50 -11.16 -13.53
CA ILE A 337 1.45 -12.59 -13.21
C ILE A 337 0.48 -12.85 -12.06
N GLY A 338 0.04 -14.09 -11.87
CA GLY A 338 -0.69 -14.48 -10.67
C GLY A 338 0.24 -14.49 -9.45
N LEU A 339 0.08 -13.51 -8.56
CA LEU A 339 0.90 -13.36 -7.36
C LEU A 339 0.40 -14.31 -6.27
N GLY A 340 0.89 -15.56 -6.26
CA GLY A 340 0.48 -16.58 -5.28
C GLY A 340 -0.90 -17.20 -5.54
N MET A 341 -1.58 -16.85 -6.63
CA MET A 341 -2.79 -17.52 -7.10
C MET A 341 -2.41 -18.44 -8.27
N SER A 342 -2.43 -19.74 -8.04
CA SER A 342 -2.14 -20.79 -9.03
C SER A 342 -3.38 -21.17 -9.84
#